data_38806aaaad1a759c061f52727f3eba0f
#
_entry.id   38806aaaad1a759c061f52727f3eba0f
#
_cell.length_a   1.000
_cell.length_b   1.000
_cell.length_c   1.000
_cell.angle_alpha   90.00
_cell.angle_beta   90.00
_cell.angle_gamma   90.00
#
_symmetry.space_group_name_H-M   'P 1'
#
loop_
_entity.id
_entity.type
_entity.pdbx_description
1 polymer ?
#
loop_
_entity_poly.entity_id
_entity_poly.type
_entity_poly.pdbx_seq_one_letter_code
_entity_poly.pdbx_strand_id
1 'polypeptide(L)'
;MSLILEVKDLHVRYGKVEAVHGANLKVEAGKIVTVIGPNGAGKSTMLNAIMGALPVTGSSNGSVSYLGHDMAGIPVEGRVARGMCLVPEKRELFASMTVEDNLQLGAFRRKRAGEKNYLDQMDVVYDLFPRLRERARQDAGTLSGGERQMLAVGRALMAKPQLLMLDEPSLGLAPLIVKEIFHIISNLRQTGVATLLIEQNARAALQVADYGYVIETGDMAMEGPADELAANPKVIETYLGLAKKAA
;
A
#
# COMPACT_ATOMS: atom_id res chain seq x y z
N MET A 1 8.39 -4.24 -19.69
CA MET A 1 7.87 -3.20 -18.77
C MET A 1 8.99 -2.81 -17.84
N SER A 2 9.07 -1.55 -17.39
CA SER A 2 10.17 -1.10 -16.53
C SER A 2 9.90 -1.50 -15.08
N LEU A 3 10.90 -2.09 -14.42
CA LEU A 3 10.87 -2.43 -13.01
C LEU A 3 10.96 -1.14 -12.18
N ILE A 4 10.01 -0.94 -11.25
CA ILE A 4 9.98 0.27 -10.41
C ILE A 4 10.50 0.00 -9.00
N LEU A 5 10.19 -1.17 -8.44
CA LEU A 5 10.70 -1.62 -7.15
C LEU A 5 11.25 -3.03 -7.28
N GLU A 6 12.44 -3.25 -6.76
CA GLU A 6 13.03 -4.58 -6.60
C GLU A 6 13.56 -4.73 -5.17
N VAL A 7 13.12 -5.77 -4.50
CA VAL A 7 13.58 -6.16 -3.17
C VAL A 7 14.26 -7.52 -3.30
N LYS A 8 15.47 -7.63 -2.76
CA LYS A 8 16.25 -8.87 -2.79
C LYS A 8 16.76 -9.19 -1.41
N ASP A 9 16.53 -10.44 -1.02
CA ASP A 9 17.04 -11.05 0.20
C ASP A 9 16.79 -10.16 1.44
N LEU A 10 15.57 -9.61 1.55
CA LEU A 10 15.22 -8.71 2.63
C LEU A 10 14.97 -9.48 3.92
N HIS A 11 15.84 -9.27 4.88
CA HIS A 11 15.69 -9.73 6.26
C HIS A 11 15.31 -8.56 7.16
N VAL A 12 14.34 -8.77 8.05
CA VAL A 12 13.96 -7.73 9.04
C VAL A 12 13.88 -8.32 10.43
N ARG A 13 14.51 -7.66 11.40
CA ARG A 13 14.60 -8.08 12.80
C ARG A 13 14.15 -7.01 13.75
N TYR A 14 13.50 -7.42 14.84
CA TYR A 14 13.21 -6.61 16.03
C TYR A 14 13.92 -7.23 17.22
N GLY A 15 15.04 -6.63 17.63
CA GLY A 15 15.92 -7.23 18.63
C GLY A 15 16.41 -8.61 18.20
N LYS A 16 15.99 -9.67 18.92
CA LYS A 16 16.37 -11.06 18.60
C LYS A 16 15.40 -11.80 17.70
N VAL A 17 14.24 -11.21 17.40
CA VAL A 17 13.18 -11.84 16.59
C VAL A 17 13.35 -11.41 15.15
N GLU A 18 13.51 -12.36 14.25
CA GLU A 18 13.46 -12.15 12.82
C GLU A 18 12.00 -12.26 12.37
N ALA A 19 11.51 -11.22 11.70
CA ALA A 19 10.11 -11.11 11.29
C ALA A 19 9.92 -11.27 9.77
N VAL A 20 11.01 -11.16 8.99
CA VAL A 20 11.04 -11.41 7.54
C VAL A 20 12.37 -12.11 7.22
N HIS A 21 12.30 -13.19 6.49
CA HIS A 21 13.40 -14.12 6.24
C HIS A 21 13.77 -14.17 4.74
N GLY A 22 14.56 -13.20 4.24
CA GLY A 22 15.07 -13.23 2.86
C GLY A 22 14.00 -12.98 1.80
N ALA A 23 13.07 -12.05 2.04
CA ALA A 23 11.99 -11.76 1.12
C ALA A 23 12.49 -11.18 -0.20
N ASN A 24 11.92 -11.69 -1.31
CA ASN A 24 12.17 -11.20 -2.66
C ASN A 24 10.86 -10.77 -3.27
N LEU A 25 10.79 -9.55 -3.84
CA LEU A 25 9.61 -9.10 -4.58
C LEU A 25 9.97 -8.06 -5.65
N LYS A 26 9.11 -7.95 -6.64
CA LYS A 26 9.24 -7.00 -7.74
C LYS A 26 7.91 -6.32 -8.02
N VAL A 27 7.97 -5.02 -8.34
CA VAL A 27 6.82 -4.26 -8.81
C VAL A 27 7.21 -3.56 -10.10
N GLU A 28 6.45 -3.80 -11.15
CA GLU A 28 6.60 -3.13 -12.45
C GLU A 28 5.77 -1.84 -12.50
N ALA A 29 6.17 -0.91 -13.35
CA ALA A 29 5.46 0.35 -13.55
C ALA A 29 4.00 0.12 -13.98
N GLY A 30 3.06 0.81 -13.32
CA GLY A 30 1.62 0.73 -13.59
C GLY A 30 0.97 -0.60 -13.24
N LYS A 31 1.68 -1.51 -12.55
CA LYS A 31 1.15 -2.79 -12.10
C LYS A 31 0.70 -2.73 -10.64
N ILE A 32 -0.28 -3.56 -10.32
CA ILE A 32 -0.72 -3.82 -8.95
C ILE A 32 -0.14 -5.17 -8.54
N VAL A 33 0.74 -5.14 -7.56
CA VAL A 33 1.31 -6.34 -6.94
C VAL A 33 0.75 -6.47 -5.53
N THR A 34 0.34 -7.67 -5.15
CA THR A 34 -0.16 -7.90 -3.78
C THR A 34 0.72 -8.86 -3.00
N VAL A 35 0.82 -8.64 -1.69
CA VAL A 35 1.37 -9.59 -0.72
C VAL A 35 0.26 -9.98 0.24
N ILE A 36 -0.14 -11.23 0.18
CA ILE A 36 -1.19 -11.79 1.04
C ILE A 36 -0.60 -12.71 2.10
N GLY A 37 -1.25 -12.79 3.24
CA GLY A 37 -0.84 -13.66 4.34
C GLY A 37 -1.60 -13.33 5.63
N PRO A 38 -1.51 -14.21 6.64
CA PRO A 38 -2.19 -14.02 7.92
C PRO A 38 -1.62 -12.84 8.70
N ASN A 39 -2.33 -12.44 9.76
CA ASN A 39 -1.82 -11.45 10.70
C ASN A 39 -0.55 -11.98 11.38
N GLY A 40 0.44 -11.10 11.54
CA GLY A 40 1.74 -11.45 12.10
C GLY A 40 2.71 -12.13 11.12
N ALA A 41 2.34 -12.34 9.84
CA ALA A 41 3.22 -12.96 8.84
C ALA A 41 4.41 -12.09 8.39
N GLY A 42 4.52 -10.83 8.84
CA GLY A 42 5.62 -9.93 8.46
C GLY A 42 5.28 -8.91 7.38
N LYS A 43 4.03 -8.84 6.90
CA LYS A 43 3.59 -7.98 5.81
C LYS A 43 3.92 -6.48 6.03
N SER A 44 3.37 -5.88 7.10
CA SER A 44 3.60 -4.45 7.44
C SER A 44 5.06 -4.19 7.79
N THR A 45 5.73 -5.17 8.40
CA THR A 45 7.19 -5.12 8.67
C THR A 45 7.98 -4.95 7.38
N MET A 46 7.64 -5.72 6.35
CA MET A 46 8.27 -5.63 5.03
C MET A 46 8.03 -4.27 4.39
N LEU A 47 6.79 -3.73 4.39
CA LEU A 47 6.51 -2.38 3.88
C LEU A 47 7.32 -1.31 4.60
N ASN A 48 7.37 -1.38 5.94
CA ASN A 48 8.13 -0.42 6.73
C ASN A 48 9.63 -0.48 6.42
N ALA A 49 10.19 -1.67 6.20
CA ALA A 49 11.58 -1.83 5.77
C ALA A 49 11.80 -1.22 4.37
N ILE A 50 10.92 -1.51 3.40
CA ILE A 50 10.97 -0.93 2.04
C ILE A 50 10.84 0.58 2.10
N MET A 51 10.07 1.14 3.02
CA MET A 51 9.92 2.59 3.19
C MET A 51 11.04 3.23 4.03
N GLY A 52 11.88 2.44 4.69
CA GLY A 52 12.89 2.93 5.64
C GLY A 52 12.27 3.50 6.93
N ALA A 53 11.09 3.00 7.29
CA ALA A 53 10.27 3.46 8.43
C ALA A 53 10.28 2.47 9.60
N LEU A 54 11.29 1.62 9.71
CA LEU A 54 11.42 0.73 10.86
C LEU A 54 11.64 1.53 12.15
N PRO A 55 11.05 1.11 13.28
CA PRO A 55 11.33 1.72 14.58
C PRO A 55 12.79 1.51 14.99
N VAL A 56 13.26 2.25 15.99
CA VAL A 56 14.66 2.21 16.47
C VAL A 56 15.13 0.80 16.85
N THR A 57 14.21 -0.06 17.29
CA THR A 57 14.50 -1.47 17.63
C THR A 57 14.56 -2.39 16.42
N GLY A 58 14.20 -1.90 15.24
CA GLY A 58 14.18 -2.65 14.00
C GLY A 58 15.45 -2.45 13.18
N SER A 59 15.88 -3.52 12.52
CA SER A 59 16.99 -3.49 11.56
C SER A 59 16.62 -4.31 10.32
N SER A 60 17.16 -3.94 9.17
CA SER A 60 16.99 -4.71 7.94
C SER A 60 18.32 -4.91 7.22
N ASN A 61 18.44 -6.08 6.57
CA ASN A 61 19.52 -6.41 5.63
C ASN A 61 18.89 -6.82 4.28
N GLY A 62 19.73 -6.98 3.26
CA GLY A 62 19.29 -7.18 1.89
C GLY A 62 19.29 -5.87 1.10
N SER A 63 18.69 -5.86 -0.07
CA SER A 63 18.67 -4.67 -0.92
C SER A 63 17.27 -4.25 -1.33
N VAL A 64 17.03 -2.95 -1.35
CA VAL A 64 15.82 -2.31 -1.89
C VAL A 64 16.28 -1.37 -2.98
N SER A 65 15.91 -1.65 -4.23
CA SER A 65 16.16 -0.78 -5.38
C SER A 65 14.85 -0.17 -5.87
N TYR A 66 14.84 1.13 -6.07
CA TYR A 66 13.69 1.88 -6.58
C TYR A 66 14.11 2.72 -7.79
N LEU A 67 13.44 2.54 -8.93
CA LEU A 67 13.79 3.17 -10.22
C LEU A 67 15.25 2.91 -10.60
N GLY A 68 15.78 1.72 -10.29
CA GLY A 68 17.18 1.35 -10.53
C GLY A 68 18.19 1.94 -9.56
N HIS A 69 17.76 2.71 -8.55
CA HIS A 69 18.65 3.29 -7.53
C HIS A 69 18.55 2.51 -6.22
N ASP A 70 19.69 2.26 -5.60
CA ASP A 70 19.74 1.67 -4.27
C ASP A 70 19.15 2.65 -3.22
N MET A 71 18.29 2.09 -2.34
CA MET A 71 17.65 2.87 -1.26
C MET A 71 18.40 2.75 0.08
N ALA A 72 19.56 2.08 0.13
CA ALA A 72 20.35 1.97 1.36
C ALA A 72 20.74 3.37 1.87
N GLY A 73 20.55 3.61 3.18
CA GLY A 73 20.84 4.89 3.82
C GLY A 73 19.93 6.06 3.43
N ILE A 74 18.97 5.87 2.52
CA ILE A 74 18.01 6.91 2.15
C ILE A 74 16.88 6.94 3.19
N PRO A 75 16.72 8.05 3.95
CA PRO A 75 15.66 8.18 4.94
C PRO A 75 14.27 8.28 4.29
N VAL A 76 13.21 8.13 5.10
CA VAL A 76 11.80 8.16 4.65
C VAL A 76 11.51 9.38 3.77
N GLU A 77 11.92 10.57 4.21
CA GLU A 77 11.69 11.82 3.48
C GLU A 77 12.36 11.79 2.09
N GLY A 78 13.54 11.17 2.01
CA GLY A 78 14.26 10.99 0.76
C GLY A 78 13.54 10.01 -0.19
N ARG A 79 12.92 8.94 0.33
CA ARG A 79 12.12 7.99 -0.44
C ARG A 79 10.81 8.61 -0.91
N VAL A 80 10.11 9.32 -0.03
CA VAL A 80 8.93 10.13 -0.40
C VAL A 80 9.27 11.15 -1.48
N ALA A 81 10.47 11.74 -1.40
CA ALA A 81 10.97 12.69 -2.40
C ALA A 81 11.08 12.10 -3.79
N ARG A 82 11.37 10.83 -3.87
CA ARG A 82 11.52 10.10 -5.12
C ARG A 82 10.20 9.56 -5.65
N GLY A 83 9.08 9.78 -4.96
CA GLY A 83 7.76 9.35 -5.38
C GLY A 83 7.30 8.01 -4.79
N MET A 84 7.91 7.54 -3.70
CA MET A 84 7.37 6.43 -2.91
C MET A 84 6.40 6.97 -1.87
N CYS A 85 5.19 6.41 -1.77
CA CYS A 85 4.23 6.76 -0.72
C CYS A 85 3.73 5.50 -0.03
N LEU A 86 3.58 5.58 1.30
CA LEU A 86 2.98 4.53 2.13
C LEU A 86 1.73 5.07 2.82
N VAL A 87 0.62 4.36 2.66
CA VAL A 87 -0.59 4.54 3.46
C VAL A 87 -0.59 3.44 4.52
N PRO A 88 -0.30 3.76 5.78
CA PRO A 88 -0.24 2.77 6.85
C PRO A 88 -1.65 2.31 7.28
N GLU A 89 -1.75 1.13 7.91
CA GLU A 89 -2.98 0.57 8.46
C GLU A 89 -3.77 1.58 9.33
N LYS A 90 -3.08 2.32 10.18
CA LYS A 90 -3.68 3.32 11.09
C LYS A 90 -4.14 4.62 10.41
N ARG A 91 -3.94 4.75 9.07
CA ARG A 91 -4.32 5.92 8.25
C ARG A 91 -3.61 7.23 8.62
N GLU A 92 -3.31 7.46 9.88
CA GLU A 92 -2.57 8.60 10.45
C GLU A 92 -3.03 9.96 9.91
N LEU A 93 -4.36 10.19 9.96
CA LEU A 93 -4.96 11.46 9.57
C LEU A 93 -4.85 12.49 10.68
N PHE A 94 -4.80 13.76 10.29
CA PHE A 94 -4.92 14.88 11.22
C PHE A 94 -6.40 15.12 11.52
N ALA A 95 -6.89 14.55 12.62
CA ALA A 95 -8.30 14.46 12.97
C ALA A 95 -8.98 15.84 13.16
N SER A 96 -8.24 16.84 13.67
CA SER A 96 -8.69 18.21 13.91
C SER A 96 -8.58 19.13 12.69
N MET A 97 -8.10 18.59 11.56
CA MET A 97 -8.00 19.32 10.30
C MET A 97 -9.12 18.85 9.37
N THR A 98 -9.53 19.74 8.46
CA THR A 98 -10.53 19.41 7.45
C THR A 98 -10.05 18.34 6.47
N VAL A 99 -10.97 17.75 5.71
CA VAL A 99 -10.66 16.87 4.58
C VAL A 99 -9.71 17.57 3.61
N GLU A 100 -10.06 18.82 3.22
CA GLU A 100 -9.26 19.62 2.29
C GLU A 100 -7.85 19.87 2.81
N ASP A 101 -7.70 20.25 4.09
CA ASP A 101 -6.40 20.50 4.69
C ASP A 101 -5.53 19.23 4.71
N ASN A 102 -6.13 18.06 5.07
CA ASN A 102 -5.43 16.79 5.01
C ASN A 102 -4.94 16.48 3.59
N LEU A 103 -5.75 16.73 2.56
CA LEU A 103 -5.33 16.54 1.16
C LEU A 103 -4.21 17.50 0.78
N GLN A 104 -4.31 18.79 1.13
CA GLN A 104 -3.27 19.77 0.86
C GLN A 104 -1.93 19.42 1.49
N LEU A 105 -1.93 18.83 2.70
CA LEU A 105 -0.72 18.32 3.33
C LEU A 105 -0.03 17.23 2.49
N GLY A 106 -0.79 16.41 1.78
CA GLY A 106 -0.25 15.42 0.84
C GLY A 106 0.60 16.03 -0.28
N ALA A 107 0.25 17.27 -0.70
CA ALA A 107 0.98 18.02 -1.71
C ALA A 107 2.15 18.87 -1.14
N PHE A 108 2.41 18.82 0.18
CA PHE A 108 3.39 19.69 0.85
C PHE A 108 4.77 19.66 0.19
N ARG A 109 5.25 18.48 -0.22
CA ARG A 109 6.54 18.35 -0.87
C ARG A 109 6.60 19.03 -2.23
N ARG A 110 5.55 18.90 -3.02
CA ARG A 110 5.41 19.55 -4.33
C ARG A 110 5.45 21.08 -4.15
N LYS A 111 4.70 21.58 -3.16
CA LYS A 111 4.72 23.00 -2.77
C LYS A 111 6.13 23.45 -2.37
N ARG A 112 6.79 22.67 -1.49
CA ARG A 112 8.17 23.00 -1.03
C ARG A 112 9.21 22.93 -2.16
N ALA A 113 9.00 22.09 -3.16
CA ALA A 113 9.83 22.02 -4.36
C ALA A 113 9.59 23.20 -5.33
N GLY A 114 8.69 24.15 -5.01
CA GLY A 114 8.38 25.32 -5.82
C GLY A 114 7.41 25.04 -6.97
N GLU A 115 6.69 23.92 -6.95
CA GLU A 115 5.69 23.60 -7.97
C GLU A 115 4.51 24.56 -7.84
N LYS A 116 4.22 25.37 -8.87
CA LYS A 116 3.18 26.40 -8.82
C LYS A 116 1.79 25.81 -8.75
N ASN A 117 1.55 24.70 -9.43
CA ASN A 117 0.24 24.03 -9.52
C ASN A 117 0.18 22.79 -8.61
N TYR A 118 0.77 22.84 -7.41
CA TYR A 118 0.84 21.71 -6.49
C TYR A 118 -0.55 21.18 -6.03
N LEU A 119 -1.60 21.97 -6.22
CA LEU A 119 -3.00 21.58 -5.91
C LEU A 119 -3.79 21.05 -7.11
N ASP A 120 -3.20 20.99 -8.31
CA ASP A 120 -3.87 20.48 -9.52
C ASP A 120 -4.37 19.02 -9.37
N GLN A 121 -3.72 18.26 -8.49
CA GLN A 121 -4.13 16.89 -8.16
C GLN A 121 -5.41 16.81 -7.32
N MET A 122 -5.86 17.92 -6.74
CA MET A 122 -7.06 17.95 -5.87
C MET A 122 -8.32 17.50 -6.62
N ASP A 123 -8.51 18.00 -7.85
CA ASP A 123 -9.67 17.62 -8.66
C ASP A 123 -9.63 16.15 -9.06
N VAL A 124 -8.44 15.61 -9.39
CA VAL A 124 -8.27 14.19 -9.68
C VAL A 124 -8.63 13.33 -8.46
N VAL A 125 -8.19 13.74 -7.26
CA VAL A 125 -8.54 13.05 -6.02
C VAL A 125 -10.04 13.14 -5.73
N TYR A 126 -10.66 14.29 -5.94
CA TYR A 126 -12.10 14.45 -5.75
C TYR A 126 -12.94 13.69 -6.79
N ASP A 127 -12.43 13.51 -8.00
CA ASP A 127 -13.11 12.68 -9.01
C ASP A 127 -13.02 11.19 -8.67
N LEU A 128 -11.89 10.74 -8.08
CA LEU A 128 -11.75 9.37 -7.56
C LEU A 128 -12.59 9.16 -6.28
N PHE A 129 -12.77 10.19 -5.46
CA PHE A 129 -13.44 10.15 -4.17
C PHE A 129 -14.48 11.28 -4.04
N PRO A 130 -15.63 11.23 -4.75
CA PRO A 130 -16.62 12.32 -4.75
C PRO A 130 -17.11 12.68 -3.34
N ARG A 131 -17.22 11.69 -2.44
CA ARG A 131 -17.59 11.92 -1.03
C ARG A 131 -16.62 12.83 -0.28
N LEU A 132 -15.34 12.85 -0.64
CA LEU A 132 -14.38 13.76 -0.03
C LEU A 132 -14.63 15.21 -0.48
N ARG A 133 -15.07 15.42 -1.73
CA ARG A 133 -15.45 16.74 -2.25
C ARG A 133 -16.67 17.30 -1.50
N GLU A 134 -17.68 16.45 -1.30
CA GLU A 134 -18.89 16.83 -0.55
C GLU A 134 -18.58 17.25 0.89
N ARG A 135 -17.53 16.67 1.48
CA ARG A 135 -17.12 16.85 2.87
C ARG A 135 -15.82 17.65 3.04
N ALA A 136 -15.42 18.40 2.02
CA ALA A 136 -14.12 19.08 1.98
C ALA A 136 -13.81 19.92 3.23
N ARG A 137 -14.84 20.56 3.79
CA ARG A 137 -14.77 21.43 4.99
C ARG A 137 -15.04 20.70 6.31
N GLN A 138 -15.34 19.41 6.28
CA GLN A 138 -15.61 18.62 7.47
C GLN A 138 -14.30 18.15 8.12
N ASP A 139 -14.26 18.13 9.45
CA ASP A 139 -13.12 17.61 10.21
C ASP A 139 -12.92 16.12 9.96
N ALA A 140 -11.69 15.71 9.67
CA ALA A 140 -11.35 14.33 9.33
C ALA A 140 -11.67 13.33 10.47
N GLY A 141 -11.64 13.80 11.73
CA GLY A 141 -12.00 12.98 12.89
C GLY A 141 -13.46 12.56 12.93
N THR A 142 -14.37 13.30 12.25
CA THR A 142 -15.82 13.02 12.23
C THR A 142 -16.24 12.12 11.07
N LEU A 143 -15.33 11.76 10.17
CA LEU A 143 -15.58 10.88 9.05
C LEU A 143 -15.81 9.44 9.48
N SER A 144 -16.58 8.68 8.71
CA SER A 144 -16.68 7.22 8.83
C SER A 144 -15.33 6.53 8.56
N GLY A 145 -15.20 5.26 8.97
CA GLY A 145 -13.98 4.48 8.73
C GLY A 145 -13.60 4.39 7.24
N GLY A 146 -14.60 4.24 6.37
CA GLY A 146 -14.39 4.20 4.91
C GLY A 146 -13.95 5.55 4.34
N GLU A 147 -14.59 6.65 4.74
CA GLU A 147 -14.22 7.99 4.31
C GLU A 147 -12.81 8.37 4.81
N ARG A 148 -12.45 7.97 6.03
CA ARG A 148 -11.06 8.12 6.52
C ARG A 148 -10.06 7.33 5.67
N GLN A 149 -10.41 6.12 5.21
CA GLN A 149 -9.55 5.35 4.31
C GLN A 149 -9.39 6.05 2.96
N MET A 150 -10.49 6.52 2.37
CA MET A 150 -10.47 7.30 1.12
C MET A 150 -9.59 8.56 1.28
N LEU A 151 -9.72 9.26 2.41
CA LEU A 151 -8.91 10.45 2.69
C LEU A 151 -7.41 10.12 2.82
N ALA A 152 -7.06 9.01 3.47
CA ALA A 152 -5.66 8.58 3.61
C ALA A 152 -5.03 8.26 2.24
N VAL A 153 -5.76 7.52 1.38
CA VAL A 153 -5.33 7.24 0.01
C VAL A 153 -5.28 8.52 -0.83
N GLY A 154 -6.32 9.36 -0.76
CA GLY A 154 -6.36 10.64 -1.46
C GLY A 154 -5.19 11.55 -1.08
N ARG A 155 -4.86 11.65 0.22
CA ARG A 155 -3.70 12.40 0.69
C ARG A 155 -2.38 11.88 0.10
N ALA A 156 -2.21 10.57 0.00
CA ALA A 156 -1.03 9.99 -0.63
C ALA A 156 -0.97 10.31 -2.14
N LEU A 157 -2.10 10.28 -2.84
CA LEU A 157 -2.19 10.61 -4.27
C LEU A 157 -1.88 12.09 -4.57
N MET A 158 -2.10 13.00 -3.63
CA MET A 158 -1.73 14.43 -3.76
C MET A 158 -0.22 14.62 -4.00
N ALA A 159 0.61 13.67 -3.54
CA ALA A 159 2.06 13.68 -3.79
C ALA A 159 2.44 13.30 -5.23
N LYS A 160 1.51 12.86 -6.08
CA LYS A 160 1.75 12.25 -7.40
C LYS A 160 2.78 11.11 -7.33
N PRO A 161 2.53 10.06 -6.53
CA PRO A 161 3.49 8.98 -6.36
C PRO A 161 3.67 8.19 -7.65
N GLN A 162 4.87 7.63 -7.85
CA GLN A 162 5.11 6.60 -8.87
C GLN A 162 4.89 5.19 -8.29
N LEU A 163 5.09 5.05 -6.96
CA LEU A 163 4.79 3.83 -6.20
C LEU A 163 3.92 4.17 -4.99
N LEU A 164 2.73 3.61 -4.95
CA LEU A 164 1.82 3.68 -3.81
C LEU A 164 1.84 2.34 -3.08
N MET A 165 2.21 2.35 -1.81
CA MET A 165 2.16 1.19 -0.93
C MET A 165 0.98 1.32 0.02
N LEU A 166 0.16 0.27 0.13
CA LEU A 166 -1.07 0.25 0.93
C LEU A 166 -0.99 -0.91 1.94
N ASP A 167 -1.09 -0.58 3.22
CA ASP A 167 -1.06 -1.56 4.30
C ASP A 167 -2.47 -1.83 4.82
N GLU A 168 -3.01 -2.99 4.47
CA GLU A 168 -4.35 -3.49 4.84
C GLU A 168 -5.48 -2.44 4.68
N PRO A 169 -5.64 -1.84 3.48
CA PRO A 169 -6.59 -0.75 3.28
C PRO A 169 -8.06 -1.16 3.51
N SER A 170 -8.38 -2.45 3.51
CA SER A 170 -9.73 -2.96 3.75
C SER A 170 -10.04 -3.26 5.22
N LEU A 171 -9.05 -3.21 6.12
CA LEU A 171 -9.21 -3.65 7.50
C LEU A 171 -10.24 -2.83 8.27
N GLY A 172 -11.19 -3.54 8.89
CA GLY A 172 -12.24 -2.93 9.73
C GLY A 172 -13.30 -2.15 8.96
N LEU A 173 -13.40 -2.34 7.64
CA LEU A 173 -14.40 -1.68 6.81
C LEU A 173 -15.60 -2.58 6.51
N ALA A 174 -16.77 -1.95 6.32
CA ALA A 174 -17.96 -2.66 5.86
C ALA A 174 -17.76 -3.21 4.43
N PRO A 175 -18.39 -4.36 4.10
CA PRO A 175 -18.16 -5.04 2.81
C PRO A 175 -18.40 -4.18 1.57
N LEU A 176 -19.34 -3.25 1.61
CA LEU A 176 -19.62 -2.33 0.51
C LEU A 176 -18.45 -1.36 0.29
N ILE A 177 -17.90 -0.83 1.39
CA ILE A 177 -16.76 0.09 1.36
C ILE A 177 -15.48 -0.63 0.90
N VAL A 178 -15.30 -1.89 1.33
CA VAL A 178 -14.19 -2.72 0.83
C VAL A 178 -14.23 -2.81 -0.70
N LYS A 179 -15.39 -3.11 -1.29
CA LYS A 179 -15.56 -3.16 -2.75
C LYS A 179 -15.21 -1.82 -3.42
N GLU A 180 -15.65 -0.72 -2.81
CA GLU A 180 -15.39 0.63 -3.33
C GLU A 180 -13.88 0.95 -3.30
N ILE A 181 -13.19 0.67 -2.20
CA ILE A 181 -11.73 0.87 -2.08
C ILE A 181 -10.97 0.01 -3.12
N PHE A 182 -11.32 -1.27 -3.26
CA PHE A 182 -10.64 -2.12 -4.26
C PHE A 182 -10.93 -1.69 -5.70
N HIS A 183 -12.15 -1.20 -5.99
CA HIS A 183 -12.46 -0.61 -7.27
C HIS A 183 -11.57 0.62 -7.56
N ILE A 184 -11.39 1.49 -6.59
CA ILE A 184 -10.51 2.66 -6.71
C ILE A 184 -9.05 2.22 -6.91
N ILE A 185 -8.56 1.26 -6.13
CA ILE A 185 -7.20 0.71 -6.30
C ILE A 185 -7.02 0.16 -7.72
N SER A 186 -8.00 -0.57 -8.24
CA SER A 186 -7.97 -1.08 -9.62
C SER A 186 -7.88 0.05 -10.65
N ASN A 187 -8.57 1.17 -10.42
CA ASN A 187 -8.55 2.33 -11.31
C ASN A 187 -7.22 3.10 -11.28
N LEU A 188 -6.43 2.99 -10.20
CA LEU A 188 -5.09 3.59 -10.14
C LEU A 188 -4.17 3.08 -11.25
N ARG A 189 -4.40 1.87 -11.76
CA ARG A 189 -3.71 1.32 -12.93
C ARG A 189 -3.77 2.26 -14.16
N GLN A 190 -4.91 2.93 -14.36
CA GLN A 190 -5.11 3.87 -15.48
C GLN A 190 -4.31 5.17 -15.32
N THR A 191 -3.91 5.50 -14.09
CA THR A 191 -3.07 6.68 -13.80
C THR A 191 -1.58 6.40 -13.95
N GLY A 192 -1.18 5.15 -14.21
CA GLY A 192 0.22 4.73 -14.31
C GLY A 192 0.95 4.56 -12.98
N VAL A 193 0.26 4.74 -11.86
CA VAL A 193 0.82 4.53 -10.50
C VAL A 193 1.00 3.03 -10.27
N ALA A 194 2.22 2.61 -9.97
CA ALA A 194 2.47 1.26 -9.50
C ALA A 194 1.97 1.10 -8.05
N THR A 195 1.38 -0.03 -7.74
CA THR A 195 0.80 -0.26 -6.40
C THR A 195 1.37 -1.54 -5.79
N LEU A 196 1.86 -1.46 -4.55
CA LEU A 196 2.16 -2.62 -3.71
C LEU A 196 1.11 -2.69 -2.60
N LEU A 197 0.24 -3.68 -2.69
CA LEU A 197 -0.91 -3.86 -1.82
C LEU A 197 -0.65 -5.00 -0.83
N ILE A 198 -0.69 -4.70 0.45
CA ILE A 198 -0.67 -5.72 1.51
C ILE A 198 -2.07 -5.94 2.03
N GLU A 199 -2.50 -7.20 2.10
CA GLU A 199 -3.85 -7.55 2.51
C GLU A 199 -3.94 -8.90 3.23
N GLN A 200 -4.87 -8.96 4.18
CA GLN A 200 -5.35 -10.23 4.72
C GLN A 200 -6.52 -10.78 3.89
N ASN A 201 -7.32 -9.90 3.27
CA ASN A 201 -8.41 -10.29 2.37
C ASN A 201 -7.86 -10.73 1.01
N ALA A 202 -7.29 -11.95 0.99
CA ALA A 202 -6.62 -12.50 -0.19
C ALA A 202 -7.51 -12.51 -1.44
N ARG A 203 -8.82 -12.82 -1.29
CA ARG A 203 -9.76 -12.85 -2.41
C ARG A 203 -9.87 -11.49 -3.09
N ALA A 204 -10.10 -10.44 -2.31
CA ALA A 204 -10.27 -9.10 -2.86
C ALA A 204 -8.95 -8.57 -3.44
N ALA A 205 -7.81 -8.86 -2.80
CA ALA A 205 -6.50 -8.47 -3.26
C ALA A 205 -6.12 -9.11 -4.60
N LEU A 206 -6.30 -10.44 -4.73
CA LEU A 206 -6.00 -11.17 -5.96
C LEU A 206 -6.92 -10.78 -7.13
N GLN A 207 -8.17 -10.35 -6.86
CA GLN A 207 -9.07 -9.86 -7.92
C GLN A 207 -8.60 -8.58 -8.62
N VAL A 208 -7.82 -7.75 -7.95
CA VAL A 208 -7.35 -6.46 -8.50
C VAL A 208 -5.88 -6.48 -8.87
N ALA A 209 -5.10 -7.44 -8.37
CA ALA A 209 -3.68 -7.55 -8.62
C ALA A 209 -3.35 -8.14 -10.01
N ASP A 210 -2.17 -7.82 -10.51
CA ASP A 210 -1.56 -8.47 -11.68
C ASP A 210 -0.69 -9.66 -11.25
N TYR A 211 -0.01 -9.51 -10.11
CA TYR A 211 0.90 -10.51 -9.55
C TYR A 211 0.76 -10.56 -8.04
N GLY A 212 0.99 -11.71 -7.45
CA GLY A 212 0.85 -11.91 -6.02
C GLY A 212 2.01 -12.68 -5.39
N TYR A 213 2.23 -12.40 -4.14
CA TYR A 213 3.12 -13.10 -3.23
C TYR A 213 2.32 -13.58 -2.03
N VAL A 214 2.64 -14.75 -1.53
CA VAL A 214 2.09 -15.30 -0.29
C VAL A 214 3.20 -15.35 0.75
N ILE A 215 2.99 -14.69 1.89
CA ILE A 215 3.94 -14.69 3.00
C ILE A 215 3.36 -15.45 4.19
N GLU A 216 4.12 -16.39 4.75
CA GLU A 216 3.77 -17.19 5.93
C GLU A 216 4.92 -17.13 6.95
N THR A 217 4.66 -16.61 8.13
CA THR A 217 5.64 -16.59 9.24
C THR A 217 7.01 -16.01 8.86
N GLY A 218 7.01 -14.94 8.03
CA GLY A 218 8.23 -14.27 7.57
C GLY A 218 8.82 -14.80 6.27
N ASP A 219 8.38 -15.95 5.78
CA ASP A 219 8.90 -16.60 4.56
C ASP A 219 7.97 -16.35 3.36
N MET A 220 8.56 -16.13 2.19
CA MET A 220 7.81 -16.06 0.93
C MET A 220 7.47 -17.47 0.48
N ALA A 221 6.21 -17.90 0.75
CA ALA A 221 5.78 -19.29 0.53
C ALA A 221 5.42 -19.60 -0.93
N MET A 222 4.86 -18.63 -1.64
CA MET A 222 4.45 -18.75 -3.06
C MET A 222 4.48 -17.40 -3.74
N GLU A 223 4.62 -17.42 -5.07
CA GLU A 223 4.45 -16.24 -5.93
C GLU A 223 3.93 -16.66 -7.30
N GLY A 224 3.28 -15.75 -8.01
CA GLY A 224 2.80 -15.97 -9.37
C GLY A 224 1.79 -14.93 -9.85
N PRO A 225 1.32 -15.06 -11.12
CA PRO A 225 0.19 -14.30 -11.62
C PRO A 225 -1.01 -14.41 -10.68
N ALA A 226 -1.72 -13.30 -10.46
CA ALA A 226 -2.77 -13.25 -9.45
C ALA A 226 -3.94 -14.21 -9.74
N ASP A 227 -4.27 -14.44 -11.01
CA ASP A 227 -5.28 -15.39 -11.46
C ASP A 227 -4.86 -16.86 -11.18
N GLU A 228 -3.58 -17.19 -11.38
CA GLU A 228 -3.04 -18.52 -11.05
C GLU A 228 -3.06 -18.77 -9.54
N LEU A 229 -2.67 -17.78 -8.73
CA LEU A 229 -2.74 -17.87 -7.27
C LEU A 229 -4.19 -17.99 -6.79
N ALA A 230 -5.13 -17.26 -7.38
CA ALA A 230 -6.55 -17.34 -7.05
C ALA A 230 -7.16 -18.71 -7.37
N ALA A 231 -6.60 -19.44 -8.34
CA ALA A 231 -7.00 -20.80 -8.71
C ALA A 231 -6.22 -21.90 -7.94
N ASN A 232 -5.17 -21.55 -7.22
CA ASN A 232 -4.31 -22.52 -6.51
C ASN A 232 -5.07 -23.17 -5.33
N PRO A 233 -5.16 -24.52 -5.27
CA PRO A 233 -5.89 -25.22 -4.20
C PRO A 233 -5.41 -24.86 -2.79
N LYS A 234 -4.10 -24.71 -2.58
CA LYS A 234 -3.53 -24.35 -1.26
C LYS A 234 -3.95 -22.92 -0.87
N VAL A 235 -3.93 -21.98 -1.80
CA VAL A 235 -4.37 -20.60 -1.56
C VAL A 235 -5.87 -20.57 -1.26
N ILE A 236 -6.67 -21.33 -2.01
CA ILE A 236 -8.12 -21.44 -1.82
C ILE A 236 -8.45 -21.99 -0.42
N GLU A 237 -7.81 -23.08 -0.03
CA GLU A 237 -8.06 -23.74 1.25
C GLU A 237 -7.63 -22.85 2.43
N THR A 238 -6.45 -22.21 2.33
CA THR A 238 -5.85 -21.48 3.45
C THR A 238 -6.38 -20.06 3.58
N TYR A 239 -6.60 -19.35 2.45
CA TYR A 239 -6.83 -17.89 2.47
C TYR A 239 -8.17 -17.45 1.87
N LEU A 240 -8.83 -18.27 1.01
CA LEU A 240 -10.06 -17.84 0.35
C LEU A 240 -11.33 -18.35 1.05
N GLY A 241 -11.19 -19.13 2.13
CA GLY A 241 -12.31 -19.54 2.98
C GLY A 241 -13.31 -20.46 2.29
N LEU A 242 -12.93 -21.12 1.20
CA LEU A 242 -13.74 -22.17 0.58
C LEU A 242 -13.38 -23.50 1.25
N ALA A 243 -13.79 -23.68 2.54
CA ALA A 243 -13.82 -24.99 3.14
C ALA A 243 -14.57 -25.94 2.19
N LYS A 244 -13.99 -27.09 1.89
CA LYS A 244 -14.71 -28.20 1.23
C LYS A 244 -16.05 -28.34 1.94
N LYS A 245 -17.19 -28.12 1.24
CA LYS A 245 -18.43 -28.72 1.64
C LYS A 245 -18.13 -30.21 1.73
N ALA A 246 -18.09 -30.72 2.96
CA ALA A 246 -18.05 -32.14 3.18
C ALA A 246 -19.22 -32.75 2.42
N ALA A 247 -18.90 -33.70 1.54
CA ALA A 247 -19.87 -34.53 0.83
C ALA A 247 -20.59 -35.46 1.81
#